data_cd5f06a2d5700b1ea2706ab25c707054
#
_entry.id   cd5f06a2d5700b1ea2706ab25c707054
#
_cell.length_a   1.000
_cell.length_b   1.000
_cell.length_c   1.000
_cell.angle_alpha   90.00
_cell.angle_beta   90.00
_cell.angle_gamma   90.00
#
_symmetry.space_group_name_H-M   'P 1'
#
loop_
_entity.id
_entity.type
_entity.pdbx_description
1 polymer ?
#
loop_
_entity_poly.entity_id
_entity_poly.type
_entity_poly.pdbx_seq_one_letter_code
_entity_poly.pdbx_strand_id
1 'polypeptide(L)'
;QAVPVVVPLNEDKTYDLEGLYKAITKKTKIIVVCNPNNPTGTYVGREKVIEFIKKVPDDVIVLMDEAYLEFATAEDCQSMYPLIKELPDKPIIVLKTFSKYYGMAGVRVGYALAAPELIAAIEKCPSAMISKAGQAGAIAALADQQYYQEVKKKLVEGMTYLETEMEKLGCKVYHSQTNFILFDPHIDA
;
A
#
# COMPACT_ATOMS: atom_id res chain seq x y z
N GLN A 1 22.99 7.32 6.52
CA GLN A 1 21.58 7.52 6.92
C GLN A 1 20.85 8.22 5.78
N ALA A 2 19.64 7.77 5.45
CA ALA A 2 18.78 8.46 4.49
C ALA A 2 18.13 9.69 5.16
N VAL A 3 17.93 10.76 4.40
CA VAL A 3 17.20 11.95 4.83
C VAL A 3 15.82 11.89 4.17
N PRO A 4 14.72 11.82 4.95
CA PRO A 4 13.38 11.82 4.39
C PRO A 4 13.02 13.22 3.85
N VAL A 5 12.40 13.25 2.68
CA VAL A 5 11.76 14.45 2.11
C VAL A 5 10.27 14.16 2.07
N VAL A 6 9.49 14.89 2.87
CA VAL A 6 8.04 14.68 2.98
C VAL A 6 7.34 15.62 2.02
N VAL A 7 6.46 15.06 1.19
CA VAL A 7 5.55 15.81 0.32
C VAL A 7 4.15 15.72 0.92
N PRO A 8 3.47 16.85 1.19
CA PRO A 8 2.11 16.84 1.72
C PRO A 8 1.13 16.10 0.78
N LEU A 9 0.11 15.52 1.37
CA LEU A 9 -1.02 14.98 0.61
C LEU A 9 -1.89 16.11 0.05
N ASN A 10 -2.67 15.79 -0.96
CA ASN A 10 -3.73 16.67 -1.47
C ASN A 10 -4.81 16.92 -0.39
N GLU A 11 -5.71 17.87 -0.61
CA GLU A 11 -6.82 18.18 0.30
C GLU A 11 -7.75 16.98 0.54
N ASP A 12 -7.94 16.13 -0.47
CA ASP A 12 -8.70 14.89 -0.41
C ASP A 12 -7.93 13.72 0.25
N LYS A 13 -6.74 14.01 0.79
CA LYS A 13 -5.84 13.05 1.43
C LYS A 13 -5.27 11.98 0.50
N THR A 14 -5.36 12.15 -0.81
CA THR A 14 -4.62 11.33 -1.78
C THR A 14 -3.18 11.81 -1.94
N TYR A 15 -2.30 10.96 -2.51
CA TYR A 15 -0.93 11.37 -2.82
C TYR A 15 -0.88 12.47 -3.88
N ASP A 16 -0.11 13.52 -3.61
CA ASP A 16 0.32 14.48 -4.63
C ASP A 16 1.50 13.88 -5.43
N LEU A 17 1.15 13.10 -6.46
CA LEU A 17 2.17 12.46 -7.32
C LEU A 17 3.01 13.49 -8.10
N GLU A 18 2.45 14.63 -8.43
CA GLU A 18 3.18 15.71 -9.11
C GLU A 18 4.16 16.39 -8.14
N GLY A 19 3.74 16.63 -6.90
CA GLY A 19 4.61 17.13 -5.84
C GLY A 19 5.75 16.15 -5.53
N LEU A 20 5.46 14.84 -5.47
CA LEU A 20 6.48 13.79 -5.34
C LEU A 20 7.49 13.85 -6.49
N TYR A 21 7.02 13.98 -7.72
CA TYR A 21 7.89 14.09 -8.89
C TYR A 21 8.78 15.34 -8.82
N LYS A 22 8.23 16.50 -8.48
CA LYS A 22 8.98 17.76 -8.34
C LYS A 22 10.02 17.73 -7.21
N ALA A 23 9.79 16.90 -6.18
CA ALA A 23 10.73 16.75 -5.07
C ALA A 23 11.95 15.87 -5.42
N ILE A 24 11.96 15.21 -6.59
CA ILE A 24 13.08 14.38 -7.03
C ILE A 24 14.31 15.24 -7.28
N THR A 25 15.45 14.82 -6.77
CA THR A 25 16.75 15.42 -7.00
C THR A 25 17.77 14.37 -7.37
N LYS A 26 18.98 14.76 -7.77
CA LYS A 26 20.11 13.83 -8.00
C LYS A 26 20.50 13.01 -6.77
N LYS A 27 20.03 13.40 -5.57
CA LYS A 27 20.26 12.68 -4.30
C LYS A 27 19.13 11.70 -3.97
N THR A 28 17.99 11.78 -4.63
CA THR A 28 16.86 10.88 -4.41
C THR A 28 17.25 9.46 -4.81
N LYS A 29 17.00 8.50 -3.93
CA LYS A 29 17.30 7.07 -4.19
C LYS A 29 16.06 6.20 -4.12
N ILE A 30 15.09 6.59 -3.29
CA ILE A 30 13.86 5.81 -3.11
C ILE A 30 12.69 6.79 -3.00
N ILE A 31 11.60 6.48 -3.67
CA ILE A 31 10.29 7.11 -3.46
C ILE A 31 9.37 6.04 -2.88
N VAL A 32 8.64 6.39 -1.82
CA VAL A 32 7.69 5.48 -1.17
C VAL A 32 6.27 5.95 -1.43
N VAL A 33 5.43 5.08 -1.96
CA VAL A 33 4.00 5.31 -2.18
C VAL A 33 3.22 4.16 -1.51
N CYS A 34 2.48 4.48 -0.46
CA CYS A 34 1.57 3.53 0.20
C CYS A 34 0.18 3.63 -0.46
N ASN A 35 -0.25 2.59 -1.16
CA ASN A 35 -1.49 2.63 -1.94
C ASN A 35 -2.27 1.31 -1.86
N PRO A 36 -3.40 1.27 -1.14
CA PRO A 36 -4.08 2.34 -0.39
C PRO A 36 -3.27 2.88 0.78
N ASN A 37 -3.46 4.17 1.11
CA ASN A 37 -2.64 4.88 2.08
C ASN A 37 -3.05 4.62 3.53
N ASN A 38 -2.08 4.46 4.38
CA ASN A 38 -2.23 4.53 5.84
C ASN A 38 -1.56 5.83 6.33
N PRO A 39 -2.29 6.73 7.05
CA PRO A 39 -3.52 6.49 7.82
C PRO A 39 -4.81 6.96 7.15
N THR A 40 -4.83 7.38 5.91
CA THR A 40 -5.99 8.06 5.31
C THR A 40 -7.03 7.12 4.73
N GLY A 41 -6.66 5.89 4.37
CA GLY A 41 -7.52 4.94 3.66
C GLY A 41 -7.71 5.25 2.17
N THR A 42 -7.34 6.45 1.74
CA THR A 42 -7.47 6.90 0.35
C THR A 42 -6.49 6.18 -0.57
N TYR A 43 -6.73 6.26 -1.87
CA TYR A 43 -5.86 5.62 -2.87
C TYR A 43 -5.71 6.51 -4.11
N VAL A 44 -4.74 6.19 -4.93
CA VAL A 44 -4.58 6.73 -6.28
C VAL A 44 -4.81 5.61 -7.29
N GLY A 45 -5.66 5.87 -8.29
CA GLY A 45 -6.00 4.88 -9.31
C GLY A 45 -4.79 4.44 -10.14
N ARG A 46 -4.83 3.20 -10.62
CA ARG A 46 -3.74 2.49 -11.29
C ARG A 46 -3.07 3.31 -12.39
N GLU A 47 -3.84 3.90 -13.30
CA GLU A 47 -3.26 4.62 -14.44
C GLU A 47 -2.42 5.83 -14.03
N LYS A 48 -2.89 6.61 -13.05
CA LYS A 48 -2.14 7.75 -12.51
C LYS A 48 -0.81 7.31 -11.88
N VAL A 49 -0.82 6.17 -11.17
CA VAL A 49 0.40 5.60 -10.58
C VAL A 49 1.36 5.14 -11.68
N ILE A 50 0.86 4.48 -12.74
CA ILE A 50 1.67 4.06 -13.89
C ILE A 50 2.32 5.28 -14.58
N GLU A 51 1.55 6.32 -14.84
CA GLU A 51 2.08 7.55 -15.44
C GLU A 51 3.17 8.19 -14.58
N PHE A 52 2.96 8.21 -13.28
CA PHE A 52 3.97 8.69 -12.33
C PHE A 52 5.24 7.85 -12.39
N ILE A 53 5.14 6.51 -12.29
CA ILE A 53 6.30 5.61 -12.34
C ILE A 53 7.09 5.80 -13.64
N LYS A 54 6.41 5.97 -14.77
CA LYS A 54 7.07 6.21 -16.06
C LYS A 54 7.92 7.49 -16.08
N LYS A 55 7.50 8.54 -15.35
CA LYS A 55 8.21 9.81 -15.24
C LYS A 55 9.41 9.76 -14.29
N VAL A 56 9.39 8.88 -13.28
CA VAL A 56 10.48 8.74 -12.30
C VAL A 56 11.77 8.31 -13.01
N PRO A 57 12.95 8.92 -12.71
CA PRO A 57 14.23 8.50 -13.27
C PRO A 57 14.55 7.02 -12.99
N ASP A 58 15.25 6.36 -13.92
CA ASP A 58 15.51 4.91 -13.86
C ASP A 58 16.52 4.52 -12.77
N ASP A 59 17.23 5.48 -12.17
CA ASP A 59 18.13 5.27 -11.02
C ASP A 59 17.45 5.51 -9.66
N VAL A 60 16.13 5.76 -9.63
CA VAL A 60 15.33 5.99 -8.42
C VAL A 60 14.37 4.82 -8.21
N ILE A 61 14.51 4.12 -7.09
CA ILE A 61 13.62 3.00 -6.73
C ILE A 61 12.24 3.55 -6.38
N VAL A 62 11.19 2.98 -6.99
CA VAL A 62 9.80 3.21 -6.58
C VAL A 62 9.35 2.05 -5.71
N LEU A 63 9.13 2.32 -4.43
CA LEU A 63 8.64 1.35 -3.46
C LEU A 63 7.14 1.55 -3.26
N MET A 64 6.36 0.58 -3.72
CA MET A 64 4.92 0.52 -3.57
C MET A 64 4.58 -0.30 -2.34
N ASP A 65 4.07 0.36 -1.30
CA ASP A 65 3.56 -0.35 -0.11
C ASP A 65 2.07 -0.66 -0.33
N GLU A 66 1.79 -1.92 -0.62
CA GLU A 66 0.46 -2.43 -0.88
C GLU A 66 -0.08 -3.27 0.29
N ALA A 67 0.31 -2.95 1.52
CA ALA A 67 -0.08 -3.71 2.71
C ALA A 67 -1.59 -3.80 2.94
N TYR A 68 -2.37 -2.90 2.36
CA TYR A 68 -3.84 -2.85 2.51
C TYR A 68 -4.61 -3.16 1.22
N LEU A 69 -3.93 -3.44 0.13
CA LEU A 69 -4.56 -3.57 -1.19
C LEU A 69 -5.61 -4.67 -1.27
N GLU A 70 -5.46 -5.76 -0.53
CA GLU A 70 -6.41 -6.88 -0.52
C GLU A 70 -7.81 -6.47 -0.01
N PHE A 71 -7.90 -5.38 0.76
CA PHE A 71 -9.19 -4.83 1.22
C PHE A 71 -9.90 -4.01 0.15
N ALA A 72 -9.18 -3.48 -0.83
CA ALA A 72 -9.74 -2.58 -1.83
C ALA A 72 -10.89 -3.20 -2.62
N THR A 73 -11.89 -2.35 -2.92
CA THR A 73 -13.08 -2.69 -3.71
C THR A 73 -13.17 -1.89 -5.00
N ALA A 74 -12.46 -0.76 -5.11
CA ALA A 74 -12.41 0.04 -6.32
C ALA A 74 -11.67 -0.71 -7.45
N GLU A 75 -12.28 -0.76 -8.63
CA GLU A 75 -11.76 -1.52 -9.77
C GLU A 75 -10.39 -1.05 -10.25
N ASP A 76 -10.12 0.24 -10.12
CA ASP A 76 -8.83 0.85 -10.50
C ASP A 76 -7.80 0.88 -9.36
N CYS A 77 -8.14 0.39 -8.17
CA CYS A 77 -7.21 0.18 -7.07
C CYS A 77 -6.53 -1.19 -7.20
N GLN A 78 -5.50 -1.25 -8.02
CA GLN A 78 -4.86 -2.51 -8.42
C GLN A 78 -3.37 -2.52 -8.09
N SER A 79 -2.82 -3.74 -7.95
CA SER A 79 -1.40 -3.92 -7.68
C SER A 79 -0.51 -3.44 -8.83
N MET A 80 0.64 -2.88 -8.45
CA MET A 80 1.68 -2.47 -9.38
C MET A 80 2.67 -3.60 -9.71
N TYR A 81 2.54 -4.81 -9.12
CA TYR A 81 3.49 -5.88 -9.39
C TYR A 81 3.62 -6.27 -10.88
N PRO A 82 2.57 -6.20 -11.75
CA PRO A 82 2.74 -6.51 -13.16
C PRO A 82 3.76 -5.60 -13.87
N LEU A 83 3.87 -4.35 -13.39
CA LEU A 83 4.80 -3.37 -13.97
C LEU A 83 6.27 -3.78 -13.85
N ILE A 84 6.61 -4.66 -12.91
CA ILE A 84 7.98 -5.19 -12.80
C ILE A 84 8.42 -5.87 -14.10
N LYS A 85 7.48 -6.50 -14.81
CA LYS A 85 7.74 -7.13 -16.14
C LYS A 85 7.46 -6.20 -17.30
N GLU A 86 6.45 -5.33 -17.17
CA GLU A 86 6.02 -4.41 -18.24
C GLU A 86 6.99 -3.23 -18.42
N LEU A 87 7.66 -2.83 -17.35
CA LEU A 87 8.61 -1.72 -17.32
C LEU A 87 9.97 -2.19 -16.74
N PRO A 88 10.72 -3.06 -17.44
CA PRO A 88 11.91 -3.72 -16.90
C PRO A 88 13.04 -2.74 -16.52
N ASP A 89 13.08 -1.55 -17.12
CA ASP A 89 14.06 -0.52 -16.81
C ASP A 89 13.72 0.28 -15.54
N LYS A 90 12.49 0.13 -15.00
CA LYS A 90 12.07 0.82 -13.78
C LYS A 90 12.32 -0.04 -12.54
N PRO A 91 13.11 0.44 -11.57
CA PRO A 91 13.38 -0.31 -10.34
C PRO A 91 12.18 -0.23 -9.38
N ILE A 92 11.20 -1.10 -9.59
CA ILE A 92 9.96 -1.17 -8.81
C ILE A 92 10.08 -2.27 -7.76
N ILE A 93 9.73 -1.94 -6.52
CA ILE A 93 9.56 -2.89 -5.42
C ILE A 93 8.13 -2.80 -4.92
N VAL A 94 7.41 -3.91 -4.87
CA VAL A 94 6.06 -3.99 -4.29
C VAL A 94 6.15 -4.76 -2.98
N LEU A 95 5.68 -4.15 -1.89
CA LEU A 95 5.62 -4.76 -0.57
C LEU A 95 4.23 -5.30 -0.27
N LYS A 96 4.19 -6.50 0.28
CA LYS A 96 2.98 -7.20 0.70
C LYS A 96 3.15 -7.76 2.12
N THR A 97 2.05 -7.93 2.84
CA THR A 97 2.08 -8.44 4.21
C THR A 97 0.96 -9.42 4.52
N PHE A 98 1.24 -10.39 5.37
CA PHE A 98 0.22 -11.23 5.99
C PHE A 98 -0.39 -10.61 7.26
N SER A 99 0.15 -9.49 7.72
CA SER A 99 -0.25 -8.85 8.98
C SER A 99 -1.66 -8.26 8.97
N LYS A 100 -2.18 -7.87 7.79
CA LYS A 100 -3.42 -7.10 7.65
C LYS A 100 -4.57 -7.98 7.19
N TYR A 101 -4.74 -8.17 5.91
CA TYR A 101 -5.84 -8.94 5.32
C TYR A 101 -5.92 -10.37 5.88
N TYR A 102 -4.78 -11.02 6.02
CA TYR A 102 -4.69 -12.39 6.54
C TYR A 102 -4.72 -12.48 8.08
N GLY A 103 -4.80 -11.35 8.81
CA GLY A 103 -4.92 -11.35 10.27
C GLY A 103 -3.72 -11.89 11.04
N MET A 104 -2.54 -11.99 10.40
CA MET A 104 -1.37 -12.68 10.94
C MET A 104 -0.28 -11.73 11.47
N ALA A 105 -0.67 -10.60 12.05
CA ALA A 105 0.29 -9.58 12.49
C ALA A 105 1.33 -10.11 13.49
N GLY A 106 0.93 -11.04 14.38
CA GLY A 106 1.79 -11.61 15.41
C GLY A 106 2.90 -12.53 14.89
N VAL A 107 2.75 -13.12 13.70
CA VAL A 107 3.74 -14.08 13.15
C VAL A 107 4.82 -13.42 12.29
N ARG A 108 4.72 -12.13 12.02
CA ARG A 108 5.73 -11.30 11.35
C ARG A 108 6.14 -11.81 9.97
N VAL A 109 5.19 -12.04 9.08
CA VAL A 109 5.41 -12.48 7.69
C VAL A 109 4.99 -11.40 6.72
N GLY A 110 5.84 -11.10 5.77
CA GLY A 110 5.61 -10.24 4.61
C GLY A 110 6.56 -10.64 3.49
N TYR A 111 6.39 -10.05 2.33
CA TYR A 111 7.26 -10.32 1.19
C TYR A 111 7.37 -9.09 0.27
N ALA A 112 8.44 -9.09 -0.50
CA ALA A 112 8.67 -8.11 -1.56
C ALA A 112 8.64 -8.81 -2.92
N LEU A 113 8.12 -8.11 -3.91
CA LEU A 113 8.17 -8.49 -5.33
C LEU A 113 8.98 -7.41 -6.05
N ALA A 114 10.02 -7.81 -6.76
CA ALA A 114 10.86 -6.94 -7.56
C ALA A 114 11.61 -7.73 -8.64
N ALA A 115 12.36 -7.04 -9.50
CA ALA A 115 13.29 -7.69 -10.41
C ALA A 115 14.36 -8.48 -9.63
N PRO A 116 14.88 -9.60 -10.19
CA PRO A 116 15.81 -10.47 -9.47
C PRO A 116 17.05 -9.75 -8.91
N GLU A 117 17.56 -8.75 -9.62
CA GLU A 117 18.74 -7.97 -9.23
C GLU A 117 18.48 -7.14 -7.96
N LEU A 118 17.25 -6.57 -7.83
CA LEU A 118 16.83 -5.84 -6.63
C LEU A 118 16.63 -6.78 -5.44
N ILE A 119 16.01 -7.95 -5.67
CA ILE A 119 15.88 -8.98 -4.62
C ILE A 119 17.25 -9.43 -4.13
N ALA A 120 18.16 -9.73 -5.03
CA ALA A 120 19.54 -10.12 -4.66
C ALA A 120 20.29 -9.02 -3.88
N ALA A 121 19.98 -7.75 -4.13
CA ALA A 121 20.53 -6.64 -3.34
C ALA A 121 19.91 -6.57 -1.94
N ILE A 122 18.59 -6.77 -1.82
CA ILE A 122 17.86 -6.78 -0.54
C ILE A 122 18.35 -7.94 0.34
N GLU A 123 18.54 -9.13 -0.23
CA GLU A 123 18.97 -10.34 0.49
C GLU A 123 20.38 -10.21 1.10
N LYS A 124 21.20 -9.29 0.62
CA LYS A 124 22.50 -8.97 1.24
C LYS A 124 22.39 -8.21 2.56
N CYS A 125 21.20 -7.61 2.81
CA CYS A 125 20.97 -6.92 4.07
C CYS A 125 20.53 -7.93 5.13
N PRO A 126 21.02 -7.81 6.38
CA PRO A 126 20.56 -8.66 7.48
C PRO A 126 19.06 -8.51 7.66
N SER A 127 18.31 -9.58 7.51
CA SER A 127 16.87 -9.62 7.74
C SER A 127 16.55 -10.57 8.89
N ALA A 128 15.41 -10.34 9.55
CA ALA A 128 14.91 -11.29 10.53
C ALA A 128 14.47 -12.58 9.85
N MET A 129 14.82 -13.72 10.44
CA MET A 129 14.37 -15.02 9.93
C MET A 129 12.87 -15.18 10.17
N ILE A 130 12.16 -15.63 9.14
CA ILE A 130 10.74 -15.98 9.26
C ILE A 130 10.64 -17.31 10.01
N SER A 131 9.81 -17.35 11.06
CA SER A 131 9.58 -18.59 11.82
C SER A 131 8.92 -19.66 10.95
N LYS A 132 9.19 -20.94 11.21
CA LYS A 132 8.52 -22.05 10.53
C LYS A 132 7.00 -22.04 10.72
N ALA A 133 6.52 -21.63 11.90
CA ALA A 133 5.10 -21.46 12.17
C ALA A 133 4.50 -20.34 11.28
N GLY A 134 5.23 -19.23 11.13
CA GLY A 134 4.82 -18.13 10.22
C GLY A 134 4.74 -18.57 8.77
N GLN A 135 5.71 -19.36 8.30
CA GLN A 135 5.71 -19.91 6.94
C GLN A 135 4.52 -20.85 6.71
N ALA A 136 4.31 -21.81 7.62
CA ALA A 136 3.19 -22.74 7.52
C ALA A 136 1.84 -22.02 7.56
N GLY A 137 1.68 -21.03 8.44
CA GLY A 137 0.48 -20.21 8.52
C GLY A 137 0.23 -19.40 7.24
N ALA A 138 1.26 -18.80 6.66
CA ALA A 138 1.16 -18.05 5.41
C ALA A 138 0.71 -18.95 4.24
N ILE A 139 1.28 -20.15 4.13
CA ILE A 139 0.89 -21.14 3.11
C ILE A 139 -0.58 -21.54 3.29
N ALA A 140 -1.00 -21.84 4.51
CA ALA A 140 -2.39 -22.19 4.82
C ALA A 140 -3.36 -21.05 4.50
N ALA A 141 -3.00 -19.81 4.88
CA ALA A 141 -3.80 -18.61 4.61
C ALA A 141 -3.99 -18.37 3.10
N LEU A 142 -2.93 -18.55 2.29
CA LEU A 142 -3.02 -18.44 0.84
C LEU A 142 -3.91 -19.52 0.21
N ALA A 143 -4.00 -20.69 0.81
CA ALA A 143 -4.85 -21.79 0.33
C ALA A 143 -6.33 -21.59 0.67
N ASP A 144 -6.66 -20.82 1.72
CA ASP A 144 -8.03 -20.63 2.22
C ASP A 144 -8.66 -19.32 1.71
N GLN A 145 -8.72 -19.15 0.40
CA GLN A 145 -9.25 -17.93 -0.21
C GLN A 145 -10.75 -17.74 0.07
N GLN A 146 -11.51 -18.82 0.22
CA GLN A 146 -12.95 -18.73 0.51
C GLN A 146 -13.20 -18.03 1.83
N TYR A 147 -12.51 -18.42 2.89
CA TYR A 147 -12.61 -17.78 4.21
C TYR A 147 -12.30 -16.28 4.15
N TYR A 148 -11.21 -15.91 3.49
CA TYR A 148 -10.81 -14.50 3.41
C TYR A 148 -11.74 -13.65 2.55
N GLN A 149 -12.36 -14.21 1.52
CA GLN A 149 -13.40 -13.52 0.75
C GLN A 149 -14.66 -13.27 1.60
N GLU A 150 -15.09 -14.23 2.41
CA GLU A 150 -16.19 -14.05 3.35
C GLU A 150 -15.89 -12.99 4.41
N VAL A 151 -14.66 -12.99 4.95
CA VAL A 151 -14.19 -11.95 5.88
C VAL A 151 -14.19 -10.57 5.21
N LYS A 152 -13.66 -10.48 3.98
CA LYS A 152 -13.67 -9.22 3.21
C LYS A 152 -15.08 -8.69 3.02
N LYS A 153 -16.04 -9.54 2.66
CA LYS A 153 -17.44 -9.14 2.49
C LYS A 153 -18.00 -8.50 3.75
N LYS A 154 -17.83 -9.15 4.90
CA LYS A 154 -18.28 -8.62 6.21
C LYS A 154 -17.58 -7.30 6.57
N LEU A 155 -16.30 -7.20 6.26
CA LEU A 155 -15.54 -5.98 6.49
C LEU A 155 -16.08 -4.82 5.64
N VAL A 156 -16.32 -5.05 4.35
CA VAL A 156 -16.87 -4.02 3.44
C VAL A 156 -18.24 -3.56 3.93
N GLU A 157 -19.11 -4.48 4.35
CA GLU A 157 -20.41 -4.15 4.95
C GLU A 157 -20.24 -3.27 6.20
N GLY A 158 -19.30 -3.62 7.09
CA GLY A 158 -19.00 -2.85 8.30
C GLY A 158 -18.40 -1.46 8.00
N MET A 159 -17.50 -1.37 7.03
CA MET A 159 -16.91 -0.11 6.60
C MET A 159 -17.96 0.82 5.99
N THR A 160 -18.81 0.31 5.10
CA THR A 160 -19.92 1.09 4.51
C THR A 160 -20.88 1.61 5.59
N TYR A 161 -21.19 0.76 6.58
CA TYR A 161 -22.00 1.18 7.71
C TYR A 161 -21.35 2.34 8.50
N LEU A 162 -20.05 2.20 8.85
CA LEU A 162 -19.32 3.21 9.58
C LEU A 162 -19.23 4.54 8.80
N GLU A 163 -18.87 4.52 7.53
CA GLU A 163 -18.82 5.72 6.70
C GLU A 163 -20.19 6.42 6.68
N THR A 164 -21.26 5.66 6.42
CA THR A 164 -22.64 6.20 6.39
C THR A 164 -23.05 6.83 7.72
N GLU A 165 -22.75 6.18 8.86
CA GLU A 165 -23.13 6.72 10.17
C GLU A 165 -22.31 7.96 10.54
N MET A 166 -21.01 8.00 10.19
CA MET A 166 -20.18 9.19 10.42
C MET A 166 -20.66 10.38 9.58
N GLU A 167 -21.06 10.15 8.33
CA GLU A 167 -21.64 11.20 7.47
C GLU A 167 -22.97 11.73 8.03
N LYS A 168 -23.85 10.85 8.54
CA LYS A 168 -25.10 11.26 9.21
C LYS A 168 -24.87 12.11 10.45
N LEU A 169 -23.74 11.89 11.14
CA LEU A 169 -23.32 12.71 12.28
C LEU A 169 -22.68 14.04 11.86
N GLY A 170 -22.60 14.32 10.56
CA GLY A 170 -22.04 15.55 10.02
C GLY A 170 -20.49 15.55 9.91
N CYS A 171 -19.85 14.40 10.10
CA CYS A 171 -18.41 14.28 9.90
C CYS A 171 -18.04 14.33 8.41
N LYS A 172 -16.90 14.92 8.08
CA LYS A 172 -16.30 14.76 6.76
C LYS A 172 -15.57 13.42 6.71
N VAL A 173 -16.06 12.48 5.92
CA VAL A 173 -15.45 11.16 5.74
C VAL A 173 -14.53 11.14 4.52
N TYR A 174 -13.37 10.51 4.63
CA TYR A 174 -12.50 10.18 3.51
C TYR A 174 -12.70 8.70 3.18
N HIS A 175 -13.37 8.42 2.04
CA HIS A 175 -13.72 7.05 1.63
C HIS A 175 -12.49 6.16 1.55
N SER A 176 -12.57 5.02 2.23
CA SER A 176 -11.42 4.14 2.44
C SER A 176 -11.44 2.91 1.55
N GLN A 177 -10.25 2.53 1.08
CA GLN A 177 -9.99 1.24 0.44
C GLN A 177 -9.19 0.30 1.36
N THR A 178 -9.30 0.52 2.69
CA THR A 178 -8.59 -0.25 3.73
C THR A 178 -9.59 -0.83 4.73
N ASN A 179 -9.12 -1.23 5.92
CA ASN A 179 -9.95 -1.69 7.03
C ASN A 179 -10.06 -0.67 8.17
N PHE A 180 -9.87 0.61 7.87
CA PHE A 180 -10.05 1.75 8.77
C PHE A 180 -10.53 2.96 7.97
N ILE A 181 -11.09 3.95 8.63
CA ILE A 181 -11.55 5.21 8.03
C ILE A 181 -10.86 6.40 8.68
N LEU A 182 -10.62 7.43 7.89
CA LEU A 182 -10.29 8.76 8.36
C LEU A 182 -11.52 9.64 8.24
N PHE A 183 -11.85 10.38 9.29
CA PHE A 183 -12.94 11.35 9.26
C PHE A 183 -12.57 12.60 10.07
N ASP A 184 -13.16 13.73 9.73
CA ASP A 184 -13.07 14.98 10.46
C ASP A 184 -14.44 15.26 11.12
N PRO A 185 -14.52 15.28 12.45
CA PRO A 185 -15.77 15.53 13.16
C PRO A 185 -16.13 17.03 13.22
N HIS A 186 -15.33 17.94 12.65
CA HIS A 186 -15.48 19.40 12.72
C HIS A 186 -15.57 19.96 14.15
N ILE A 187 -14.93 19.31 15.11
CA ILE A 187 -14.78 19.78 16.50
C ILE A 187 -13.30 19.96 16.82
N ASP A 188 -13.02 21.01 17.58
CA ASP A 188 -11.66 21.24 18.10
C ASP A 188 -11.31 20.17 19.14
N ALA A 189 -10.08 19.65 19.08
CA ALA A 189 -9.58 18.61 19.98
C ALA A 189 -9.05 19.19 21.29
#